data_b25c0569eebfbb7a9c79d3a40bdad845
#
_entry.id   b25c0569eebfbb7a9c79d3a40bdad845
#
_cell.length_a   1.000
_cell.length_b   1.000
_cell.length_c   1.000
_cell.angle_alpha   90.00
_cell.angle_beta   90.00
_cell.angle_gamma   90.00
#
_symmetry.space_group_name_H-M   'P 1'
#
loop_
_entity.id
_entity.type
_entity.pdbx_description
1 polymer ?
#
loop_
_entity_poly.entity_id
_entity_poly.type
_entity_poly.pdbx_seq_one_letter_code
_entity_poly.pdbx_strand_id
1 'polypeptide(L)'
;AQEERLLRFEFPERPGALMRFLLAMRPGWNISLFHYRNQGADYGRILMGLQVPAKESKAFAKFLEEVGYPYVEETLNPAYRLFLQR
;
A
#
# COMPACT_ATOMS: atom_id res chain seq x y z
N ALA A 1 6.28 -14.85 11.41
CA ALA A 1 6.60 -13.44 11.54
C ALA A 1 5.99 -12.63 10.41
N GLN A 2 5.64 -11.39 10.67
CA GLN A 2 5.10 -10.49 9.70
C GLN A 2 6.20 -9.58 9.16
N GLU A 3 6.11 -9.30 7.87
CA GLU A 3 7.03 -8.36 7.24
C GLU A 3 6.33 -7.03 7.07
N GLU A 4 7.01 -5.98 7.46
CA GLU A 4 6.51 -4.63 7.23
C GLU A 4 6.92 -4.19 5.83
N ARG A 5 5.95 -3.84 5.01
CA ARG A 5 6.19 -3.42 3.63
C ARG A 5 5.67 -2.02 3.43
N LEU A 6 6.41 -1.24 2.69
CA LEU A 6 6.07 0.14 2.41
C LEU A 6 5.89 0.30 0.91
N LEU A 7 4.72 0.78 0.52
CA LEU A 7 4.36 0.89 -0.88
C LEU A 7 3.82 2.28 -1.18
N ARG A 8 4.21 2.81 -2.32
CA ARG A 8 3.73 4.10 -2.78
C ARG A 8 2.86 3.88 -4.01
N PHE A 9 1.59 4.20 -3.87
CA PHE A 9 0.60 4.01 -4.93
C PHE A 9 0.20 5.31 -5.58
N GLU A 10 -0.24 5.22 -6.84
CA GLU A 10 -0.97 6.28 -7.49
C GLU A 10 -2.39 5.81 -7.68
N PHE A 11 -3.34 6.50 -7.07
CA PHE A 11 -4.76 6.16 -7.16
C PHE A 11 -5.48 7.15 -8.04
N PRO A 12 -6.41 6.69 -8.88
CA PRO A 12 -7.27 7.63 -9.58
C PRO A 12 -8.18 8.33 -8.58
N GLU A 13 -8.39 9.63 -8.79
CA GLU A 13 -9.31 10.40 -7.93
C GLU A 13 -10.72 10.17 -8.41
N ARG A 14 -11.24 8.99 -8.12
CA ARG A 14 -12.60 8.60 -8.45
C ARG A 14 -13.34 8.15 -7.20
N PRO A 15 -14.64 8.40 -7.12
CA PRO A 15 -15.41 7.90 -5.99
C PRO A 15 -15.26 6.39 -5.87
N GLY A 16 -14.98 5.94 -4.67
CA GLY A 16 -14.91 4.52 -4.36
C GLY A 16 -13.60 3.82 -4.69
N ALA A 17 -12.64 4.48 -5.36
CA ALA A 17 -11.40 3.81 -5.73
C ALA A 17 -10.64 3.31 -4.51
N LEU A 18 -10.46 4.18 -3.52
CA LEU A 18 -9.74 3.79 -2.30
C LEU A 18 -10.51 2.74 -1.52
N MET A 19 -11.82 2.90 -1.42
CA MET A 19 -12.63 1.93 -0.68
C MET A 19 -12.56 0.56 -1.35
N ARG A 20 -12.58 0.49 -2.67
CA ARG A 20 -12.45 -0.77 -3.38
C ARG A 20 -11.12 -1.44 -3.08
N PHE A 21 -10.05 -0.65 -3.03
CA PHE A 21 -8.74 -1.17 -2.69
C PHE A 21 -8.75 -1.76 -1.27
N LEU A 22 -9.28 -1.00 -0.32
CA LEU A 22 -9.28 -1.45 1.08
C LEU A 22 -10.12 -2.69 1.28
N LEU A 23 -11.27 -2.78 0.59
CA LEU A 23 -12.14 -3.93 0.72
C LEU A 23 -11.55 -5.19 0.09
N ALA A 24 -10.63 -5.04 -0.84
CA ALA A 24 -10.00 -6.20 -1.48
C ALA A 24 -8.86 -6.79 -0.64
N MET A 25 -8.43 -6.11 0.41
CA MET A 25 -7.35 -6.59 1.25
C MET A 25 -7.82 -7.73 2.15
N ARG A 26 -6.92 -8.65 2.45
CA ARG A 26 -7.23 -9.73 3.38
C ARG A 26 -7.30 -9.20 4.81
N PRO A 27 -8.16 -9.79 5.66
CA PRO A 27 -8.33 -9.30 7.03
C PRO A 27 -7.05 -9.35 7.87
N GLY A 28 -6.13 -10.26 7.56
CA GLY A 28 -4.91 -10.39 8.34
C GLY A 28 -3.83 -9.38 8.02
N TRP A 29 -4.03 -8.53 7.04
CA TRP A 29 -3.04 -7.54 6.65
C TRP A 29 -3.35 -6.23 7.35
N ASN A 30 -2.42 -5.80 8.19
CA ASN A 30 -2.62 -4.59 8.99
C ASN A 30 -1.96 -3.40 8.34
N ILE A 31 -2.69 -2.29 8.31
CA ILE A 31 -2.13 -1.03 7.83
C ILE A 31 -1.41 -0.37 9.00
N SER A 32 -0.10 -0.20 8.86
CA SER A 32 0.72 0.41 9.89
C SER A 32 1.01 1.88 9.63
N LEU A 33 0.83 2.31 8.37
CA LEU A 33 1.07 3.69 7.97
C LEU A 33 0.15 4.00 6.80
N PHE A 34 -0.45 5.19 6.83
CA PHE A 34 -1.28 5.64 5.71
C PHE A 34 -1.09 7.14 5.56
N HIS A 35 -0.60 7.57 4.40
CA HIS A 35 -0.39 8.97 4.14
C HIS A 35 -0.87 9.27 2.72
N TYR A 36 -1.88 10.12 2.62
CA TYR A 36 -2.49 10.49 1.35
C TYR A 36 -2.12 11.92 0.99
N ARG A 37 -1.81 12.13 -0.30
CA ARG A 37 -1.57 13.46 -0.81
C ARG A 37 -2.21 13.58 -2.19
N ASN A 38 -3.00 14.61 -2.38
CA ASN A 38 -3.57 14.90 -3.70
C ASN A 38 -2.47 15.51 -4.58
N GLN A 39 -2.30 14.95 -5.78
CA GLN A 39 -1.24 15.38 -6.70
C GLN A 39 -1.81 16.08 -7.92
N GLY A 40 -3.06 16.50 -7.87
CA GLY A 40 -3.71 17.18 -8.98
C GLY A 40 -5.15 16.74 -9.10
N ALA A 41 -5.78 17.03 -10.23
CA ALA A 41 -7.20 16.75 -10.41
C ALA A 41 -7.49 15.26 -10.57
N ASP A 42 -6.55 14.50 -11.13
CA ASP A 42 -6.83 13.12 -11.55
C ASP A 42 -6.21 12.05 -10.67
N TYR A 43 -5.24 12.39 -9.85
CA TYR A 43 -4.50 11.40 -9.06
C TYR A 43 -4.37 11.78 -7.61
N GLY A 44 -4.36 10.75 -6.76
CA GLY A 44 -3.88 10.88 -5.41
C GLY A 44 -2.70 9.96 -5.23
N ARG A 45 -1.74 10.35 -4.41
CA ARG A 45 -0.59 9.53 -4.07
C ARG A 45 -0.72 9.05 -2.64
N ILE A 46 -0.54 7.75 -2.44
CA ILE A 46 -0.68 7.16 -1.11
C ILE A 46 0.60 6.42 -0.76
N LEU A 47 1.16 6.74 0.39
CA LEU A 47 2.23 5.97 1.00
C LEU A 47 1.60 5.10 2.07
N MET A 48 1.73 3.80 1.93
CA MET A 48 1.06 2.86 2.81
C MET A 48 2.05 1.83 3.35
N GLY A 49 2.09 1.69 4.67
CA GLY A 49 2.80 0.62 5.32
C GLY A 49 1.85 -0.50 5.64
N LEU A 50 2.26 -1.73 5.35
CA LEU A 50 1.44 -2.90 5.56
C LEU A 50 2.25 -3.99 6.24
N GLN A 51 1.62 -4.67 7.19
CA GLN A 51 2.19 -5.84 7.82
C GLN A 51 1.54 -7.07 7.22
N VAL A 52 2.34 -7.84 6.46
CA VAL A 52 1.85 -9.01 5.74
C VAL A 52 2.60 -10.23 6.27
N PRO A 53 1.88 -11.28 6.69
CA PRO A 53 2.57 -12.50 7.10
C PRO A 53 3.44 -13.04 5.98
N ALA A 54 4.64 -13.49 6.32
CA ALA A 54 5.59 -13.95 5.31
C ALA A 54 5.00 -15.04 4.42
N LYS A 55 4.19 -15.92 4.98
CA LYS A 55 3.58 -17.02 4.23
C LYS A 55 2.55 -16.54 3.21
N GLU A 56 2.14 -15.28 3.28
CA GLU A 56 1.15 -14.72 2.35
C GLU A 56 1.77 -13.80 1.33
N SER A 57 3.08 -13.84 1.15
CA SER A 57 3.75 -12.99 0.17
C SER A 57 3.20 -13.17 -1.24
N LYS A 58 2.92 -14.40 -1.64
CA LYS A 58 2.37 -14.65 -2.97
C LYS A 58 0.96 -14.11 -3.11
N ALA A 59 0.15 -14.25 -2.07
CA ALA A 59 -1.20 -13.71 -2.09
C ALA A 59 -1.17 -12.19 -2.18
N PHE A 60 -0.21 -11.57 -1.51
CA PHE A 60 -0.08 -10.13 -1.57
C PHE A 60 0.33 -9.65 -2.95
N ALA A 61 1.27 -10.36 -3.59
CA ALA A 61 1.70 -10.02 -4.94
C ALA A 61 0.52 -10.12 -5.92
N LYS A 62 -0.28 -11.17 -5.77
CA LYS A 62 -1.46 -11.35 -6.61
C LYS A 62 -2.46 -10.22 -6.40
N PHE A 63 -2.66 -9.82 -5.15
CA PHE A 63 -3.54 -8.72 -4.81
C PHE A 63 -3.10 -7.43 -5.50
N LEU A 64 -1.81 -7.10 -5.44
CA LEU A 64 -1.28 -5.90 -6.09
C LEU A 64 -1.51 -5.93 -7.59
N GLU A 65 -1.34 -7.09 -8.20
CA GLU A 65 -1.53 -7.25 -9.63
C GLU A 65 -3.01 -7.08 -10.01
N GLU A 66 -3.90 -7.68 -9.22
CA GLU A 66 -5.33 -7.61 -9.51
C GLU A 66 -5.91 -6.22 -9.30
N VAL A 67 -5.40 -5.50 -8.33
CA VAL A 67 -5.83 -4.12 -8.09
C VAL A 67 -5.44 -3.24 -9.27
N GLY A 68 -4.23 -3.43 -9.80
CA GLY A 68 -3.85 -2.80 -11.05
C GLY A 68 -3.43 -1.35 -10.97
N TYR A 69 -3.38 -0.75 -9.78
CA TYR A 69 -2.90 0.63 -9.66
C TYR A 69 -1.38 0.66 -9.71
N PRO A 70 -0.78 1.68 -10.34
CA PRO A 70 0.69 1.81 -10.32
C PRO A 70 1.21 1.92 -8.90
N TYR A 71 2.31 1.24 -8.63
CA TYR A 71 2.93 1.32 -7.31
C TYR A 71 4.43 1.13 -7.41
N VAL A 72 5.12 1.62 -6.38
CA VAL A 72 6.55 1.40 -6.19
C VAL A 72 6.74 0.88 -4.78
N GLU A 73 7.50 -0.21 -4.64
CA GLU A 73 7.81 -0.71 -3.31
C GLU A 73 8.99 0.09 -2.75
N GLU A 74 8.77 0.70 -1.59
CA GLU A 74 9.74 1.57 -0.96
C GLU A 74 10.32 0.99 0.33
N THR A 75 10.11 -0.30 0.56
CA THR A 75 10.47 -0.93 1.83
C THR A 75 11.94 -0.71 2.19
N LEU A 76 12.82 -0.77 1.20
CA LEU A 76 14.26 -0.63 1.44
C LEU A 76 14.78 0.77 1.17
N ASN A 77 13.90 1.72 0.88
CA ASN A 77 14.31 3.07 0.59
C ASN A 77 14.72 3.78 1.89
N PRO A 78 15.99 4.24 2.01
CA PRO A 78 16.45 4.89 3.24
C PRO A 78 15.64 6.12 3.63
N ALA A 79 15.06 6.81 2.65
CA ALA A 79 14.27 8.02 2.93
C ALA A 79 13.06 7.72 3.81
N TYR A 80 12.58 6.48 3.81
CA TYR A 80 11.39 6.12 4.59
C TYR A 80 11.71 5.28 5.80
N ARG A 81 12.97 5.08 6.11
CA ARG A 81 13.35 4.18 7.20
C ARG A 81 12.76 4.61 8.54
N LEU A 82 12.65 5.91 8.76
CA LEU A 82 12.10 6.41 10.02
C LEU A 82 10.64 6.02 10.21
N PHE A 83 9.90 5.86 9.14
CA PHE A 83 8.50 5.44 9.24
C PHE A 83 8.38 4.00 9.71
N LEU A 84 9.38 3.18 9.45
CA LEU A 84 9.34 1.77 9.79
C LEU A 84 9.93 1.46 11.16
N GLN A 85 10.58 2.41 11.79
CA GLN A 85 11.30 2.21 13.06
C GLN A 85 10.50 2.66 14.27
N ARG A 86 9.23 2.65 14.18
CA ARG A 86 8.41 3.09 15.31
C ARG A 86 8.08 2.01 16.28
#